data_63306265dbed7a85dcdba885fbf78846
#
_entry.id   63306265dbed7a85dcdba885fbf78846
#
_cell.length_a   1.000
_cell.length_b   1.000
_cell.length_c   1.000
_cell.angle_alpha   90.00
_cell.angle_beta   90.00
_cell.angle_gamma   90.00
#
_symmetry.space_group_name_H-M   'P 1'
#
loop_
_entity.id
_entity.type
_entity.pdbx_description
1 polymer ?
#
loop_
_entity_poly.entity_id
_entity_poly.type
_entity_poly.pdbx_seq_one_letter_code
_entity_poly.pdbx_strand_id
1 'polypeptide(L)'
;MVPAEYNSHHIIMKEYLIFLAQSHPAFRKAELESLADLHNIKADFSNHNEEHPFMIVQLENDEEAYQLIDRAILSKSIYELWGHGNTMEELHTDVKKKVDQLKERYIDSSFKFENLTFQGGKKSREQQVAIFDQFRYLEFTGKIKLKNPDQVYTILEQYSLGANLQPLDTPDHIWFGRQVNISARSRGAVEKYDIKKRPYFGTTSFDAELSLFTCNMGQVKKSDLIYDPFVGTGSFLVTAAEFGGITIGSDIDFLTLKGKGPKRRLKSNFDYYKKPLQFTDVLCMDFTNNAFRSNLKFGSILCDPPYGVREGVKVCGSNDPRKEGREKVVIDGQLAFLRRDYIPPKKAYSLDLLLDDLLHFASERLDVGSRLCFWMPVANDEDIPTMIPQHEDFELIYELVQDFHKWSRRLLVYLKRGDDYKGITLTSEDREGVNNFRDRYFHKFSKLSMADKKNSNSSSGSV
;
A
#
# COMPACT_ATOMS: atom_id res chain seq x y z
N MET A 1 27.53 49.13 -7.30
CA MET A 1 26.62 47.97 -7.15
C MET A 1 27.12 46.89 -8.08
N VAL A 2 27.72 45.86 -7.53
CA VAL A 2 28.15 44.65 -8.28
C VAL A 2 26.95 43.72 -8.28
N PRO A 3 26.51 43.16 -9.42
CA PRO A 3 25.43 42.18 -9.43
C PRO A 3 25.93 40.92 -8.74
N ALA A 4 25.17 40.40 -7.80
CA ALA A 4 25.39 39.10 -7.20
C ALA A 4 25.24 38.04 -8.31
N GLU A 5 26.32 37.38 -8.68
CA GLU A 5 26.29 36.18 -9.52
C GLU A 5 25.54 35.09 -8.73
N TYR A 6 24.35 34.75 -9.20
CA TYR A 6 23.67 33.54 -8.83
C TYR A 6 24.48 32.35 -9.37
N ASN A 7 25.33 31.80 -8.53
CA ASN A 7 25.93 30.49 -8.79
C ASN A 7 24.80 29.45 -8.83
N SER A 8 24.29 29.17 -10.00
CA SER A 8 23.51 27.96 -10.24
C SER A 8 24.44 26.75 -10.10
N HIS A 9 24.53 26.21 -8.90
CA HIS A 9 25.12 24.89 -8.73
C HIS A 9 24.32 23.94 -9.61
N HIS A 10 24.88 23.49 -10.73
CA HIS A 10 24.35 22.37 -11.48
C HIS A 10 24.38 21.15 -10.53
N ILE A 11 23.23 20.80 -9.98
CA ILE A 11 23.07 19.57 -9.18
C ILE A 11 23.34 18.42 -10.15
N ILE A 12 24.40 17.65 -9.88
CA ILE A 12 24.75 16.48 -10.67
C ILE A 12 23.86 15.34 -10.15
N MET A 13 22.83 14.99 -10.93
CA MET A 13 21.96 13.86 -10.66
C MET A 13 22.76 12.56 -10.80
N LYS A 14 22.52 11.62 -9.87
CA LYS A 14 23.12 10.28 -9.89
C LYS A 14 22.10 9.23 -10.32
N GLU A 15 22.58 8.21 -10.97
CA GLU A 15 21.77 7.05 -11.35
C GLU A 15 21.67 6.05 -10.22
N TYR A 16 20.43 5.65 -9.91
CA TYR A 16 20.13 4.61 -8.96
C TYR A 16 19.28 3.51 -9.61
N LEU A 17 19.57 2.27 -9.24
CA LEU A 17 18.81 1.10 -9.67
C LEU A 17 17.85 0.68 -8.55
N ILE A 18 16.56 0.66 -8.82
CA ILE A 18 15.55 0.12 -7.91
C ILE A 18 15.25 -1.32 -8.30
N PHE A 19 15.31 -2.24 -7.33
CA PHE A 19 14.84 -3.60 -7.48
C PHE A 19 13.40 -3.69 -6.95
N LEU A 20 12.44 -3.92 -7.85
CA LEU A 20 11.02 -3.92 -7.59
C LEU A 20 10.53 -5.29 -7.07
N ALA A 21 9.50 -5.29 -6.25
CA ALA A 21 8.79 -6.50 -5.85
C ALA A 21 7.97 -7.06 -7.02
N GLN A 22 7.74 -8.37 -7.06
CA GLN A 22 7.00 -9.01 -8.15
C GLN A 22 5.50 -9.18 -7.85
N SER A 23 5.02 -8.54 -6.79
CA SER A 23 3.60 -8.39 -6.47
C SER A 23 3.06 -7.07 -6.99
N HIS A 24 1.81 -7.03 -7.40
CA HIS A 24 1.07 -5.83 -7.81
C HIS A 24 1.86 -4.89 -8.74
N PRO A 25 2.29 -5.33 -9.94
CA PRO A 25 3.14 -4.52 -10.83
C PRO A 25 2.59 -3.13 -11.14
N ALA A 26 1.29 -3.03 -11.40
CA ALA A 26 0.61 -1.78 -11.71
C ALA A 26 0.62 -0.74 -10.56
N PHE A 27 0.92 -1.16 -9.32
CA PHE A 27 0.92 -0.27 -8.15
C PHE A 27 2.29 0.29 -7.82
N ARG A 28 3.38 -0.28 -8.37
CA ARG A 28 4.77 0.06 -8.04
C ARG A 28 5.10 1.53 -8.27
N LYS A 29 4.74 2.04 -9.46
CA LYS A 29 4.98 3.43 -9.84
C LYS A 29 4.26 4.39 -8.89
N ALA A 30 2.99 4.15 -8.61
CA ALA A 30 2.20 5.00 -7.72
C ALA A 30 2.77 5.03 -6.28
N GLU A 31 3.29 3.90 -5.77
CA GLU A 31 3.96 3.90 -4.46
C GLU A 31 5.22 4.78 -4.48
N LEU A 32 6.07 4.65 -5.51
CA LEU A 32 7.28 5.45 -5.63
C LEU A 32 6.97 6.94 -5.75
N GLU A 33 5.98 7.32 -6.56
CA GLU A 33 5.52 8.70 -6.70
C GLU A 33 4.98 9.24 -5.36
N SER A 34 4.16 8.46 -4.65
CA SER A 34 3.63 8.85 -3.36
C SER A 34 4.73 9.03 -2.30
N LEU A 35 5.76 8.17 -2.31
CA LEU A 35 6.89 8.27 -1.39
C LEU A 35 7.83 9.43 -1.77
N ALA A 36 8.04 9.69 -3.06
CA ALA A 36 8.79 10.84 -3.52
C ALA A 36 8.12 12.15 -3.08
N ASP A 37 6.80 12.24 -3.25
CA ASP A 37 6.00 13.39 -2.79
C ASP A 37 6.07 13.56 -1.25
N LEU A 38 5.96 12.45 -0.50
CA LEU A 38 6.07 12.46 0.96
C LEU A 38 7.38 13.07 1.47
N HIS A 39 8.49 12.86 0.74
CA HIS A 39 9.83 13.31 1.09
C HIS A 39 10.32 14.52 0.28
N ASN A 40 9.46 15.12 -0.57
CA ASN A 40 9.77 16.21 -1.49
C ASN A 40 10.92 15.88 -2.45
N ILE A 41 11.03 14.63 -2.87
CA ILE A 41 12.03 14.13 -3.82
C ILE A 41 11.53 14.40 -5.25
N LYS A 42 12.36 15.03 -6.06
CA LYS A 42 12.06 15.26 -7.49
C LYS A 42 12.63 14.08 -8.29
N ALA A 43 11.79 13.16 -8.67
CA ALA A 43 12.19 12.01 -9.47
C ALA A 43 11.20 11.75 -10.60
N ASP A 44 11.70 11.27 -11.73
CA ASP A 44 10.88 10.83 -12.86
C ASP A 44 10.79 9.30 -12.89
N PHE A 45 9.58 8.80 -12.85
CA PHE A 45 9.27 7.37 -12.91
C PHE A 45 8.56 6.98 -14.23
N SER A 46 8.64 7.82 -15.26
CA SER A 46 7.98 7.59 -16.56
C SER A 46 8.52 6.36 -17.30
N ASN A 47 9.77 5.96 -17.03
CA ASN A 47 10.43 4.78 -17.58
C ASN A 47 10.02 3.47 -16.87
N HIS A 48 9.07 3.49 -15.92
CA HIS A 48 8.58 2.30 -15.25
C HIS A 48 7.91 1.36 -16.26
N ASN A 49 8.28 0.07 -16.19
CA ASN A 49 7.65 -1.00 -16.94
C ASN A 49 7.21 -2.11 -15.97
N GLU A 50 5.93 -2.49 -16.02
CA GLU A 50 5.35 -3.48 -15.13
C GLU A 50 5.96 -4.88 -15.29
N GLU A 51 6.46 -5.20 -16.47
CA GLU A 51 7.08 -6.49 -16.77
C GLU A 51 8.52 -6.59 -16.25
N HIS A 52 9.19 -5.46 -16.02
CA HIS A 52 10.59 -5.43 -15.57
C HIS A 52 10.72 -5.36 -14.04
N PRO A 53 11.65 -6.17 -13.47
CA PRO A 53 11.92 -6.13 -12.03
C PRO A 53 12.84 -5.00 -11.62
N PHE A 54 13.46 -4.31 -12.55
CA PHE A 54 14.43 -3.25 -12.30
C PHE A 54 14.04 -1.96 -13.01
N MET A 55 14.34 -0.83 -12.34
CA MET A 55 14.12 0.50 -12.89
C MET A 55 15.28 1.41 -12.50
N ILE A 56 15.79 2.18 -13.45
CA ILE A 56 16.79 3.24 -13.18
C ILE A 56 16.06 4.54 -12.91
N VAL A 57 16.47 5.24 -11.87
CA VAL A 57 15.97 6.57 -11.49
C VAL A 57 17.15 7.51 -11.24
N GLN A 58 16.95 8.79 -11.53
CA GLN A 58 17.94 9.83 -11.22
C GLN A 58 17.51 10.56 -9.96
N LEU A 59 18.42 10.65 -8.98
CA LEU A 59 18.24 11.32 -7.70
C LEU A 59 19.46 12.21 -7.40
N GLU A 60 19.29 13.19 -6.53
CA GLU A 60 20.39 14.10 -6.19
C GLU A 60 21.48 13.44 -5.35
N ASN A 61 21.09 12.57 -4.42
CA ASN A 61 22.01 12.01 -3.44
C ASN A 61 21.48 10.70 -2.80
N ASP A 62 22.34 10.09 -1.99
CA ASP A 62 22.04 8.84 -1.29
C ASP A 62 20.94 8.99 -0.23
N GLU A 63 20.75 10.19 0.35
CA GLU A 63 19.70 10.44 1.33
C GLU A 63 18.31 10.36 0.68
N GLU A 64 18.14 10.95 -0.51
CA GLU A 64 16.90 10.81 -1.28
C GLU A 64 16.64 9.34 -1.66
N ALA A 65 17.68 8.63 -2.11
CA ALA A 65 17.58 7.21 -2.43
C ALA A 65 17.19 6.39 -1.20
N TYR A 66 17.77 6.70 -0.05
CA TYR A 66 17.44 6.05 1.22
C TYR A 66 15.98 6.29 1.60
N GLN A 67 15.53 7.54 1.62
CA GLN A 67 14.17 7.93 2.02
C GLN A 67 13.10 7.36 1.08
N LEU A 68 13.35 7.38 -0.22
CA LEU A 68 12.44 6.86 -1.24
C LEU A 68 12.10 5.38 -0.99
N ILE A 69 13.08 4.59 -0.56
CA ILE A 69 12.92 3.13 -0.45
C ILE A 69 12.64 2.68 0.99
N ASP A 70 13.02 3.46 2.00
CA ASP A 70 13.02 2.98 3.38
C ASP A 70 11.71 2.33 3.81
N ARG A 71 10.57 2.93 3.50
CA ARG A 71 9.26 2.39 3.86
C ARG A 71 8.50 1.69 2.72
N ALA A 72 9.13 1.55 1.53
CA ALA A 72 8.48 0.96 0.37
C ALA A 72 8.09 -0.52 0.59
N ILE A 73 6.96 -0.90 0.01
CA ILE A 73 6.40 -2.26 0.07
C ILE A 73 6.49 -2.96 -1.29
N LEU A 74 6.37 -2.22 -2.38
CA LEU A 74 6.45 -2.77 -3.73
C LEU A 74 7.84 -2.62 -4.37
N SER A 75 8.82 -2.23 -3.55
CA SER A 75 10.24 -2.25 -3.90
C SER A 75 11.01 -3.07 -2.87
N LYS A 76 12.16 -3.62 -3.24
CA LYS A 76 13.02 -4.43 -2.36
C LYS A 76 14.24 -3.67 -1.87
N SER A 77 14.93 -2.98 -2.78
CA SER A 77 16.18 -2.28 -2.50
C SER A 77 16.50 -1.23 -3.55
N ILE A 78 17.44 -0.35 -3.24
CA ILE A 78 17.98 0.66 -4.15
C ILE A 78 19.49 0.64 -4.10
N TYR A 79 20.12 0.82 -5.25
CA TYR A 79 21.56 0.77 -5.44
C TYR A 79 22.04 2.01 -6.17
N GLU A 80 23.11 2.66 -5.72
CA GLU A 80 23.86 3.61 -6.55
C GLU A 80 24.46 2.83 -7.73
N LEU A 81 24.05 3.15 -8.95
CA LEU A 81 24.37 2.38 -10.15
C LEU A 81 25.79 2.73 -10.63
N TRP A 82 26.69 1.76 -10.57
CA TRP A 82 28.06 1.93 -11.02
C TRP A 82 28.28 1.50 -12.47
N GLY A 83 27.49 0.55 -12.97
CA GLY A 83 27.49 0.15 -14.36
C GLY A 83 26.53 -0.98 -14.67
N HIS A 84 26.29 -1.21 -15.96
CA HIS A 84 25.43 -2.28 -16.45
C HIS A 84 25.82 -2.72 -17.87
N GLY A 85 25.32 -3.86 -18.31
CA GLY A 85 25.54 -4.40 -19.65
C GLY A 85 24.81 -5.72 -19.86
N ASN A 86 24.74 -6.19 -21.10
CA ASN A 86 24.16 -7.49 -21.44
C ASN A 86 25.16 -8.64 -21.21
N THR A 87 26.42 -8.30 -21.11
CA THR A 87 27.52 -9.24 -20.82
C THR A 87 28.38 -8.71 -19.69
N MET A 88 29.16 -9.60 -19.05
CA MET A 88 30.12 -9.18 -18.01
C MET A 88 31.21 -8.25 -18.58
N GLU A 89 31.59 -8.40 -19.84
CA GLU A 89 32.58 -7.54 -20.50
C GLU A 89 32.02 -6.11 -20.67
N GLU A 90 30.78 -5.99 -21.15
CA GLU A 90 30.09 -4.70 -21.25
C GLU A 90 29.94 -4.03 -19.87
N LEU A 91 29.51 -4.78 -18.88
CA LEU A 91 29.40 -4.31 -17.50
C LEU A 91 30.74 -3.75 -17.01
N HIS A 92 31.82 -4.51 -17.10
CA HIS A 92 33.14 -4.04 -16.67
C HIS A 92 33.63 -2.83 -17.45
N THR A 93 33.32 -2.74 -18.73
CA THR A 93 33.65 -1.57 -19.56
C THR A 93 32.89 -0.33 -19.04
N ASP A 94 31.63 -0.48 -18.70
CA ASP A 94 30.81 0.63 -18.18
C ASP A 94 31.23 1.07 -16.77
N VAL A 95 31.48 0.10 -15.88
CA VAL A 95 31.98 0.38 -14.51
C VAL A 95 33.29 1.15 -14.55
N LYS A 96 34.24 0.77 -15.40
CA LYS A 96 35.56 1.40 -15.52
C LYS A 96 35.48 2.87 -15.95
N LYS A 97 34.44 3.31 -16.64
CA LYS A 97 34.24 4.72 -17.00
C LYS A 97 33.96 5.63 -15.80
N LYS A 98 33.33 5.08 -14.77
CA LYS A 98 32.82 5.81 -13.61
C LYS A 98 33.61 5.50 -12.31
N VAL A 99 34.38 4.42 -12.29
CA VAL A 99 34.94 3.84 -11.06
C VAL A 99 35.83 4.77 -10.27
N ASP A 100 36.69 5.56 -10.90
CA ASP A 100 37.64 6.42 -10.21
C ASP A 100 36.93 7.52 -9.39
N GLN A 101 35.82 8.05 -9.89
CA GLN A 101 35.02 9.04 -9.16
C GLN A 101 34.21 8.43 -8.00
N LEU A 102 33.80 7.16 -8.13
CA LEU A 102 32.94 6.50 -7.16
C LEU A 102 33.73 5.81 -6.05
N LYS A 103 34.85 5.14 -6.39
CA LYS A 103 35.65 4.36 -5.42
C LYS A 103 36.30 5.21 -4.34
N GLU A 104 36.76 6.43 -4.65
CA GLU A 104 37.47 7.30 -3.69
C GLU A 104 36.69 7.49 -2.39
N ARG A 105 35.37 7.53 -2.46
CA ARG A 105 34.49 7.72 -1.28
C ARG A 105 34.47 6.52 -0.34
N TYR A 106 34.76 5.32 -0.84
CA TYR A 106 34.48 4.07 -0.13
C TYR A 106 35.69 3.13 -0.07
N ILE A 107 36.85 3.56 -0.57
CA ILE A 107 38.03 2.71 -0.77
C ILE A 107 38.49 2.01 0.50
N ASP A 108 38.42 2.70 1.66
CA ASP A 108 38.86 2.18 2.94
C ASP A 108 37.74 1.57 3.79
N SER A 109 36.47 1.66 3.33
CA SER A 109 35.31 1.14 4.05
C SER A 109 35.32 -0.38 4.06
N SER A 110 34.85 -0.99 5.15
CA SER A 110 34.64 -2.44 5.15
C SER A 110 33.51 -2.81 4.21
N PHE A 111 33.66 -3.90 3.47
CA PHE A 111 32.72 -4.25 2.41
C PHE A 111 32.47 -5.75 2.28
N LYS A 112 31.41 -6.08 1.55
CA LYS A 112 31.16 -7.40 0.97
C LYS A 112 30.61 -7.26 -0.45
N PHE A 113 30.78 -8.34 -1.23
CA PHE A 113 30.06 -8.53 -2.48
C PHE A 113 28.87 -9.46 -2.27
N GLU A 114 27.81 -9.22 -3.03
CA GLU A 114 26.64 -10.09 -3.16
C GLU A 114 26.32 -10.32 -4.63
N ASN A 115 25.81 -11.52 -4.95
CA ASN A 115 25.25 -11.82 -6.25
C ASN A 115 23.77 -12.17 -6.08
N LEU A 116 22.90 -11.44 -6.75
CA LEU A 116 21.46 -11.65 -6.79
C LEU A 116 21.04 -12.01 -8.20
N THR A 117 20.28 -13.09 -8.34
CA THR A 117 19.71 -13.52 -9.60
C THR A 117 18.21 -13.35 -9.61
N PHE A 118 17.68 -12.71 -10.65
CA PHE A 118 16.25 -12.66 -10.92
C PHE A 118 15.93 -13.67 -12.03
N GLN A 119 15.03 -14.62 -11.74
CA GLN A 119 14.65 -15.74 -12.60
C GLN A 119 15.79 -16.73 -12.92
N GLY A 120 17.01 -16.49 -12.44
CA GLY A 120 18.15 -17.40 -12.62
C GLY A 120 18.31 -18.40 -11.49
N GLY A 121 19.08 -19.44 -11.75
CA GLY A 121 19.48 -20.43 -10.74
C GLY A 121 20.40 -19.84 -9.68
N LYS A 122 20.35 -20.40 -8.47
CA LYS A 122 21.26 -20.00 -7.40
C LYS A 122 22.69 -20.47 -7.71
N LYS A 123 23.63 -19.54 -7.74
CA LYS A 123 25.05 -19.85 -7.97
C LYS A 123 25.71 -20.51 -6.77
N SER A 124 26.63 -21.44 -7.03
CA SER A 124 27.48 -22.01 -5.98
C SER A 124 28.42 -20.94 -5.38
N ARG A 125 29.01 -21.24 -4.25
CA ARG A 125 29.97 -20.34 -3.61
C ARG A 125 31.19 -20.09 -4.49
N GLU A 126 31.68 -21.12 -5.17
CA GLU A 126 32.83 -21.04 -6.08
C GLU A 126 32.51 -20.14 -7.28
N GLN A 127 31.33 -20.27 -7.86
CA GLN A 127 30.85 -19.40 -8.94
C GLN A 127 30.74 -17.94 -8.49
N GLN A 128 30.20 -17.69 -7.30
CA GLN A 128 30.09 -16.34 -6.75
C GLN A 128 31.49 -15.73 -6.56
N VAL A 129 32.44 -16.47 -5.98
CA VAL A 129 33.82 -15.99 -5.79
C VAL A 129 34.47 -15.67 -7.12
N ALA A 130 34.30 -16.53 -8.13
CA ALA A 130 34.84 -16.28 -9.47
C ALA A 130 34.28 -15.02 -10.13
N ILE A 131 33.01 -14.67 -9.86
CA ILE A 131 32.41 -13.41 -10.30
C ILE A 131 33.03 -12.23 -9.53
N PHE A 132 33.13 -12.32 -8.18
CA PHE A 132 33.69 -11.24 -7.37
C PHE A 132 35.15 -10.95 -7.70
N ASP A 133 35.94 -11.98 -8.00
CA ASP A 133 37.34 -11.85 -8.40
C ASP A 133 37.55 -11.01 -9.68
N GLN A 134 36.55 -10.94 -10.56
CA GLN A 134 36.60 -10.08 -11.73
C GLN A 134 36.60 -8.59 -11.41
N PHE A 135 36.16 -8.20 -10.20
CA PHE A 135 36.10 -6.82 -9.74
C PHE A 135 37.35 -6.37 -8.97
N ARG A 136 38.45 -7.15 -8.95
CA ARG A 136 39.73 -6.80 -8.27
C ARG A 136 40.30 -5.47 -8.70
N TYR A 137 39.99 -5.00 -9.90
CA TYR A 137 40.43 -3.70 -10.39
C TYR A 137 39.81 -2.50 -9.64
N LEU A 138 38.82 -2.73 -8.77
CA LEU A 138 38.27 -1.70 -7.86
C LEU A 138 39.25 -1.33 -6.77
N GLU A 139 40.24 -2.19 -6.47
CA GLU A 139 41.37 -1.93 -5.54
C GLU A 139 40.92 -1.46 -4.15
N PHE A 140 39.78 -1.95 -3.65
CA PHE A 140 39.34 -1.63 -2.28
C PHE A 140 40.35 -2.10 -1.25
N THR A 141 40.76 -1.18 -0.36
CA THR A 141 41.72 -1.43 0.73
C THR A 141 41.04 -1.82 2.04
N GLY A 142 39.72 -1.59 2.12
CA GLY A 142 38.90 -1.91 3.29
C GLY A 142 38.83 -3.41 3.57
N LYS A 143 38.48 -3.76 4.80
CA LYS A 143 38.35 -5.16 5.22
C LYS A 143 37.07 -5.81 4.67
N ILE A 144 37.17 -7.04 4.20
CA ILE A 144 35.99 -7.85 3.86
C ILE A 144 35.28 -8.26 5.15
N LYS A 145 34.04 -7.85 5.31
CA LYS A 145 33.15 -8.20 6.43
C LYS A 145 31.86 -8.82 5.90
N LEU A 146 31.60 -10.07 6.21
CA LEU A 146 30.37 -10.76 5.79
C LEU A 146 29.15 -10.36 6.62
N LYS A 147 29.37 -9.90 7.88
CA LYS A 147 28.29 -9.41 8.77
C LYS A 147 28.51 -7.92 9.03
N ASN A 148 27.46 -7.14 8.85
CA ASN A 148 27.44 -5.70 9.07
C ASN A 148 28.64 -4.97 8.44
N PRO A 149 28.89 -5.11 7.12
CA PRO A 149 29.88 -4.29 6.43
C PRO A 149 29.37 -2.85 6.34
N ASP A 150 30.29 -1.90 6.13
CA ASP A 150 29.94 -0.51 5.87
C ASP A 150 29.33 -0.35 4.46
N GLN A 151 29.79 -1.15 3.48
CA GLN A 151 29.32 -1.14 2.12
C GLN A 151 28.96 -2.55 1.62
N VAL A 152 27.89 -2.64 0.82
CA VAL A 152 27.49 -3.86 0.11
C VAL A 152 27.51 -3.57 -1.39
N TYR A 153 28.35 -4.28 -2.13
CA TYR A 153 28.39 -4.20 -3.59
C TYR A 153 27.67 -5.39 -4.17
N THR A 154 26.70 -5.13 -5.03
CA THR A 154 25.79 -6.17 -5.54
C THR A 154 25.89 -6.28 -7.05
N ILE A 155 26.10 -7.50 -7.53
CA ILE A 155 25.91 -7.89 -8.93
C ILE A 155 24.48 -8.44 -9.03
N LEU A 156 23.63 -7.79 -9.85
CA LEU A 156 22.26 -8.21 -10.10
C LEU A 156 22.17 -8.75 -11.52
N GLU A 157 21.73 -9.99 -11.65
CA GLU A 157 21.60 -10.68 -12.93
C GLU A 157 20.13 -10.94 -13.22
N GLN A 158 19.66 -10.49 -14.35
CA GLN A 158 18.32 -10.77 -14.88
C GLN A 158 18.40 -11.87 -15.92
N TYR A 159 17.55 -12.87 -15.75
CA TYR A 159 17.34 -13.95 -16.70
C TYR A 159 15.91 -13.88 -17.23
N SER A 160 15.68 -14.45 -18.42
CA SER A 160 14.35 -14.56 -19.02
C SER A 160 13.37 -15.35 -18.14
N LEU A 161 12.09 -15.07 -18.28
CA LEU A 161 11.03 -15.83 -17.61
C LEU A 161 11.14 -17.32 -17.93
N GLY A 162 11.08 -18.15 -16.89
CA GLY A 162 11.20 -19.60 -17.04
C GLY A 162 12.60 -20.18 -16.92
N ALA A 163 13.64 -19.35 -16.83
CA ALA A 163 15.02 -19.80 -16.61
C ALA A 163 15.22 -20.65 -15.35
N ASN A 164 14.32 -20.52 -14.36
CA ASN A 164 14.30 -21.39 -13.18
C ASN A 164 13.93 -22.85 -13.49
N LEU A 165 13.20 -23.09 -14.59
CA LEU A 165 12.75 -24.43 -15.02
C LEU A 165 13.77 -25.07 -15.98
N GLN A 166 14.46 -24.25 -16.76
CA GLN A 166 15.55 -24.64 -17.64
C GLN A 166 16.69 -23.63 -17.44
N PRO A 167 17.71 -23.95 -16.61
CA PRO A 167 18.79 -23.02 -16.33
C PRO A 167 19.42 -22.48 -17.58
N LEU A 168 19.38 -21.17 -17.77
CA LEU A 168 20.13 -20.48 -18.82
C LEU A 168 21.52 -20.17 -18.27
N ASP A 169 22.54 -20.36 -19.09
CA ASP A 169 23.94 -20.14 -18.68
C ASP A 169 24.28 -18.63 -18.60
N THR A 170 23.56 -17.80 -19.34
CA THR A 170 23.84 -16.36 -19.46
C THR A 170 22.61 -15.52 -19.08
N PRO A 171 22.81 -14.48 -18.30
CA PRO A 171 21.76 -13.50 -18.03
C PRO A 171 21.50 -12.63 -19.27
N ASP A 172 20.27 -12.08 -19.36
CA ASP A 172 19.90 -11.12 -20.40
C ASP A 172 20.48 -9.73 -20.12
N HIS A 173 20.61 -9.38 -18.84
CA HIS A 173 21.20 -8.12 -18.39
C HIS A 173 21.82 -8.22 -17.00
N ILE A 174 22.86 -7.44 -16.77
CA ILE A 174 23.63 -7.43 -15.52
C ILE A 174 23.83 -5.99 -15.07
N TRP A 175 23.59 -5.74 -13.80
CA TRP A 175 23.90 -4.46 -13.15
C TRP A 175 24.91 -4.67 -12.02
N PHE A 176 25.71 -3.65 -11.78
CA PHE A 176 26.59 -3.57 -10.63
C PHE A 176 26.39 -2.24 -9.92
N GLY A 177 26.19 -2.29 -8.59
CA GLY A 177 25.99 -1.10 -7.79
C GLY A 177 26.25 -1.31 -6.32
N ARG A 178 26.37 -0.18 -5.62
CA ARG A 178 26.47 -0.12 -4.17
C ARG A 178 25.07 -0.01 -3.57
N GLN A 179 24.71 -0.91 -2.68
CA GLN A 179 23.42 -0.88 -1.99
C GLN A 179 23.34 0.34 -1.07
N VAL A 180 22.34 1.19 -1.29
CA VAL A 180 22.07 2.35 -0.44
C VAL A 180 21.11 1.98 0.69
N ASN A 181 20.02 1.29 0.35
CA ASN A 181 19.04 0.86 1.35
C ASN A 181 18.25 -0.37 0.89
N ILE A 182 17.69 -1.07 1.86
CA ILE A 182 16.67 -2.11 1.67
C ILE A 182 15.34 -1.61 2.23
N SER A 183 14.24 -1.96 1.56
CA SER A 183 12.90 -1.50 1.90
C SER A 183 12.34 -2.13 3.18
N ALA A 184 11.23 -1.57 3.68
CA ALA A 184 10.44 -2.18 4.74
C ALA A 184 9.99 -3.60 4.37
N ARG A 185 9.64 -3.85 3.10
CA ARG A 185 9.36 -5.20 2.59
C ARG A 185 10.53 -6.14 2.83
N SER A 186 11.72 -5.78 2.41
CA SER A 186 12.93 -6.62 2.55
C SER A 186 13.36 -6.81 4.01
N ARG A 187 12.95 -5.90 4.90
CA ARG A 187 13.08 -6.07 6.34
C ARG A 187 11.97 -6.91 6.98
N GLY A 188 11.10 -7.53 6.16
CA GLY A 188 10.08 -8.46 6.62
C GLY A 188 8.79 -7.81 7.12
N ALA A 189 8.45 -6.58 6.70
CA ALA A 189 7.24 -5.90 7.15
C ALA A 189 5.97 -6.66 6.73
N VAL A 190 5.90 -7.18 5.50
CA VAL A 190 4.74 -7.93 5.00
C VAL A 190 4.53 -9.20 5.81
N GLU A 191 5.58 -9.98 6.04
CA GLU A 191 5.54 -11.20 6.83
C GLU A 191 5.23 -10.93 8.31
N LYS A 192 5.70 -9.80 8.84
CA LYS A 192 5.41 -9.38 10.22
C LYS A 192 3.92 -9.14 10.43
N TYR A 193 3.26 -8.47 9.47
CA TYR A 193 1.85 -8.09 9.56
C TYR A 193 0.89 -9.12 8.95
N ASP A 194 1.38 -10.29 8.52
CA ASP A 194 0.53 -11.39 8.04
C ASP A 194 -0.66 -11.60 8.98
N ILE A 195 -1.85 -11.68 8.40
CA ILE A 195 -3.13 -11.81 9.13
C ILE A 195 -3.10 -13.00 10.10
N LYS A 196 -2.50 -14.12 9.69
CA LYS A 196 -2.44 -15.35 10.49
C LYS A 196 -1.58 -15.22 11.75
N LYS A 197 -0.69 -14.24 11.82
CA LYS A 197 0.18 -13.98 12.99
C LYS A 197 -0.49 -13.12 14.04
N ARG A 198 -1.58 -12.41 13.72
CA ARG A 198 -2.27 -11.52 14.66
C ARG A 198 -3.06 -12.30 15.70
N PRO A 199 -3.08 -11.87 16.97
CA PRO A 199 -3.95 -12.43 18.00
C PRO A 199 -5.44 -12.31 17.67
N TYR A 200 -5.83 -11.23 16.99
CA TYR A 200 -7.20 -10.94 16.61
C TYR A 200 -7.33 -10.60 15.12
N PHE A 201 -8.08 -11.41 14.41
CA PHE A 201 -8.44 -11.23 13.00
C PHE A 201 -9.80 -11.87 12.70
N GLY A 202 -10.39 -11.51 11.57
CA GLY A 202 -11.67 -12.00 11.07
C GLY A 202 -11.62 -12.34 9.59
N THR A 203 -12.74 -12.79 9.04
CA THR A 203 -12.90 -13.17 7.63
C THR A 203 -12.79 -11.98 6.67
N THR A 204 -13.05 -10.77 7.18
CA THR A 204 -12.98 -9.49 6.46
C THR A 204 -11.69 -8.73 6.74
N SER A 205 -10.72 -9.33 7.45
CA SER A 205 -9.40 -8.70 7.66
C SER A 205 -8.71 -8.45 6.33
N PHE A 206 -8.22 -7.21 6.16
CA PHE A 206 -7.56 -6.80 4.94
C PHE A 206 -6.12 -7.33 4.85
N ASP A 207 -5.65 -7.62 3.64
CA ASP A 207 -4.31 -8.13 3.37
C ASP A 207 -3.20 -7.21 3.91
N ALA A 208 -2.10 -7.81 4.40
CA ALA A 208 -1.02 -7.08 5.04
C ALA A 208 -0.22 -6.22 4.06
N GLU A 209 0.10 -6.76 2.88
CA GLU A 209 0.87 -6.04 1.86
C GLU A 209 0.10 -4.82 1.37
N LEU A 210 -1.16 -5.01 1.01
CA LEU A 210 -2.02 -3.92 0.54
C LEU A 210 -2.38 -2.93 1.66
N SER A 211 -2.48 -3.38 2.92
CA SER A 211 -2.69 -2.44 4.05
C SER A 211 -1.48 -1.53 4.26
N LEU A 212 -0.25 -2.07 4.21
CA LEU A 212 0.98 -1.30 4.30
C LEU A 212 1.14 -0.35 3.10
N PHE A 213 0.86 -0.87 1.89
CA PHE A 213 0.84 -0.07 0.67
C PHE A 213 -0.15 1.10 0.76
N THR A 214 -1.38 0.85 1.26
CA THR A 214 -2.39 1.92 1.44
C THR A 214 -1.89 3.00 2.41
N CYS A 215 -1.13 2.62 3.46
CA CYS A 215 -0.50 3.60 4.35
C CYS A 215 0.54 4.48 3.63
N ASN A 216 1.26 3.93 2.64
CA ASN A 216 2.18 4.71 1.80
C ASN A 216 1.40 5.65 0.86
N MET A 217 0.31 5.18 0.27
CA MET A 217 -0.56 6.02 -0.56
C MET A 217 -1.24 7.14 0.23
N GLY A 218 -1.64 6.86 1.48
CA GLY A 218 -2.19 7.85 2.42
C GLY A 218 -1.13 8.75 3.07
N GLN A 219 0.15 8.55 2.76
CA GLN A 219 1.27 9.33 3.32
C GLN A 219 1.25 9.41 4.85
N VAL A 220 0.93 8.30 5.52
CA VAL A 220 0.95 8.24 6.98
C VAL A 220 2.28 8.71 7.52
N LYS A 221 2.29 9.76 8.36
CA LYS A 221 3.48 10.33 8.99
C LYS A 221 3.50 9.97 10.48
N LYS A 222 4.70 10.04 11.05
CA LYS A 222 4.87 9.85 12.49
C LYS A 222 4.08 10.92 13.26
N SER A 223 3.29 10.48 14.23
CA SER A 223 2.44 11.31 15.10
C SER A 223 1.19 11.90 14.44
N ASP A 224 0.93 11.64 13.17
CA ASP A 224 -0.36 11.98 12.56
C ASP A 224 -1.48 11.14 13.18
N LEU A 225 -2.65 11.73 13.33
CA LEU A 225 -3.85 10.99 13.74
C LEU A 225 -4.49 10.35 12.51
N ILE A 226 -4.52 9.02 12.49
CA ILE A 226 -5.04 8.21 11.39
C ILE A 226 -6.38 7.61 11.77
N TYR A 227 -7.35 7.73 10.87
CA TYR A 227 -8.71 7.25 11.13
C TYR A 227 -9.16 6.19 10.13
N ASP A 228 -9.83 5.17 10.65
CA ASP A 228 -10.54 4.14 9.88
C ASP A 228 -11.99 4.07 10.35
N PRO A 229 -12.98 4.56 9.53
CA PRO A 229 -14.40 4.53 9.86
C PRO A 229 -15.06 3.15 9.79
N PHE A 230 -14.38 2.14 9.21
CA PHE A 230 -14.84 0.75 9.06
C PHE A 230 -13.80 -0.21 9.61
N VAL A 231 -13.34 0.08 10.84
CA VAL A 231 -12.11 -0.49 11.39
C VAL A 231 -12.08 -2.01 11.49
N GLY A 232 -13.22 -2.66 11.65
CA GLY A 232 -13.31 -4.10 11.78
C GLY A 232 -12.31 -4.66 12.80
N THR A 233 -11.37 -5.47 12.33
CA THR A 233 -10.28 -6.04 13.16
C THR A 233 -8.99 -5.20 13.17
N GLY A 234 -8.99 -4.01 12.54
CA GLY A 234 -7.93 -3.01 12.61
C GLY A 234 -6.76 -3.21 11.66
N SER A 235 -6.99 -3.72 10.44
CA SER A 235 -5.91 -3.96 9.49
C SER A 235 -5.13 -2.70 9.15
N PHE A 236 -5.81 -1.61 8.77
CA PHE A 236 -5.13 -0.34 8.45
C PHE A 236 -4.53 0.32 9.68
N LEU A 237 -5.18 0.22 10.84
CA LEU A 237 -4.65 0.85 12.06
C LEU A 237 -3.33 0.24 12.50
N VAL A 238 -3.19 -1.10 12.50
CA VAL A 238 -1.93 -1.74 12.91
C VAL A 238 -0.81 -1.49 11.92
N THR A 239 -1.12 -1.37 10.62
CA THR A 239 -0.11 -1.04 9.60
C THR A 239 0.25 0.44 9.60
N ALA A 240 -0.68 1.35 9.87
CA ALA A 240 -0.39 2.77 10.08
C ALA A 240 0.52 3.00 11.30
N ALA A 241 0.34 2.21 12.36
CA ALA A 241 1.21 2.24 13.53
C ALA A 241 2.65 1.81 13.23
N GLU A 242 2.90 1.00 12.19
CA GLU A 242 4.27 0.69 11.74
C GLU A 242 5.02 1.92 11.30
N PHE A 243 4.34 2.82 10.60
CA PHE A 243 4.89 4.10 10.13
C PHE A 243 4.78 5.24 11.16
N GLY A 244 4.40 4.90 12.40
CA GLY A 244 4.37 5.84 13.52
C GLY A 244 3.11 6.67 13.66
N GLY A 245 2.05 6.40 12.86
CA GLY A 245 0.74 7.03 12.99
C GLY A 245 0.10 6.71 14.34
N ILE A 246 -0.58 7.68 14.93
CA ILE A 246 -1.47 7.50 16.09
C ILE A 246 -2.84 7.16 15.54
N THR A 247 -3.44 6.06 15.99
CA THR A 247 -4.59 5.49 15.32
C THR A 247 -5.84 5.52 16.15
N ILE A 248 -6.96 5.86 15.52
CA ILE A 248 -8.30 5.76 16.04
C ILE A 248 -9.20 5.13 14.98
N GLY A 249 -10.17 4.33 15.38
CA GLY A 249 -11.11 3.74 14.45
C GLY A 249 -12.53 3.70 14.98
N SER A 250 -13.49 3.51 14.08
CA SER A 250 -14.85 3.21 14.46
C SER A 250 -15.42 2.06 13.63
N ASP A 251 -16.44 1.43 14.17
CA ASP A 251 -17.24 0.43 13.46
C ASP A 251 -18.66 0.43 14.05
N ILE A 252 -19.62 0.18 13.19
CA ILE A 252 -21.02 0.03 13.62
C ILE A 252 -21.25 -1.32 14.32
N ASP A 253 -20.36 -2.31 14.11
CA ASP A 253 -20.48 -3.65 14.68
C ASP A 253 -19.78 -3.77 16.03
N PHE A 254 -20.55 -3.58 17.09
CA PHE A 254 -20.10 -3.75 18.46
C PHE A 254 -19.45 -5.12 18.75
N LEU A 255 -19.94 -6.20 18.13
CA LEU A 255 -19.42 -7.55 18.40
C LEU A 255 -17.99 -7.70 17.87
N THR A 256 -17.71 -7.16 16.71
CA THR A 256 -16.34 -7.10 16.15
C THR A 256 -15.43 -6.28 17.05
N LEU A 257 -15.85 -5.09 17.49
CA LEU A 257 -15.02 -4.25 18.38
C LEU A 257 -14.76 -4.88 19.74
N LYS A 258 -15.78 -5.51 20.33
CA LYS A 258 -15.67 -6.25 21.60
C LYS A 258 -14.63 -7.37 21.53
N GLY A 259 -14.51 -8.02 20.36
CA GLY A 259 -13.60 -9.14 20.13
C GLY A 259 -14.01 -10.41 20.88
N LYS A 260 -13.09 -11.37 20.97
CA LYS A 260 -13.29 -12.71 21.56
C LYS A 260 -12.61 -12.85 22.91
N GLY A 261 -12.55 -11.77 23.68
CA GLY A 261 -11.96 -11.73 25.03
C GLY A 261 -10.72 -10.83 25.14
N PRO A 262 -10.14 -10.69 26.33
CA PRO A 262 -9.09 -9.69 26.62
C PRO A 262 -7.83 -9.81 25.75
N LYS A 263 -7.48 -11.04 25.36
CA LYS A 263 -6.31 -11.34 24.53
C LYS A 263 -6.61 -11.47 23.03
N ARG A 264 -7.88 -11.35 22.63
CA ARG A 264 -8.36 -11.50 21.24
C ARG A 264 -9.31 -10.37 20.88
N ARG A 265 -8.79 -9.16 20.90
CA ARG A 265 -9.47 -7.90 20.54
C ARG A 265 -8.48 -7.00 19.81
N LEU A 266 -8.94 -5.94 19.18
CA LEU A 266 -8.11 -5.05 18.37
C LEU A 266 -6.87 -4.54 19.13
N LYS A 267 -7.02 -4.06 20.37
CA LYS A 267 -5.90 -3.64 21.22
C LYS A 267 -4.81 -4.73 21.35
N SER A 268 -5.19 -6.00 21.39
CA SER A 268 -4.22 -7.10 21.52
C SER A 268 -3.28 -7.20 20.31
N ASN A 269 -3.69 -6.73 19.14
CA ASN A 269 -2.83 -6.66 17.95
C ASN A 269 -1.72 -5.63 18.17
N PHE A 270 -2.04 -4.46 18.71
CA PHE A 270 -1.05 -3.42 19.02
C PHE A 270 -0.06 -3.86 20.10
N ASP A 271 -0.55 -4.54 21.14
CA ASP A 271 0.31 -5.11 22.18
C ASP A 271 1.28 -6.15 21.58
N TYR A 272 0.77 -7.02 20.69
CA TYR A 272 1.57 -8.04 19.99
C TYR A 272 2.68 -7.41 19.12
N TYR A 273 2.37 -6.37 18.35
CA TYR A 273 3.33 -5.68 17.50
C TYR A 273 4.21 -4.67 18.24
N LYS A 274 4.07 -4.57 19.59
CA LYS A 274 4.80 -3.62 20.45
C LYS A 274 4.58 -2.15 20.04
N LYS A 275 3.34 -1.83 19.67
CA LYS A 275 2.91 -0.49 19.25
C LYS A 275 1.78 0.07 20.13
N PRO A 276 1.78 -0.12 21.47
CA PRO A 276 0.64 0.28 22.31
C PRO A 276 0.41 1.79 22.35
N LEU A 277 1.46 2.59 22.12
CA LEU A 277 1.37 4.07 22.14
C LEU A 277 0.72 4.63 20.87
N GLN A 278 0.67 3.87 19.78
CA GLN A 278 0.02 4.25 18.53
C GLN A 278 -1.48 3.95 18.53
N PHE A 279 -1.98 3.22 19.51
CA PHE A 279 -3.41 2.91 19.65
C PHE A 279 -4.07 3.88 20.60
N THR A 280 -4.99 4.71 20.09
CA THR A 280 -5.82 5.60 20.92
C THR A 280 -7.03 4.85 21.46
N ASP A 281 -7.97 4.50 20.59
CA ASP A 281 -9.16 3.71 20.92
C ASP A 281 -9.93 3.28 19.66
N VAL A 282 -11.00 2.49 19.87
CA VAL A 282 -12.00 2.19 18.86
C VAL A 282 -13.40 2.48 19.40
N LEU A 283 -14.22 3.10 18.57
CA LEU A 283 -15.55 3.58 18.91
C LEU A 283 -16.62 2.72 18.22
N CYS A 284 -17.61 2.25 18.98
CA CYS A 284 -18.82 1.72 18.37
C CYS A 284 -19.69 2.89 17.91
N MET A 285 -19.59 3.23 16.64
CA MET A 285 -20.15 4.46 16.09
C MET A 285 -20.52 4.27 14.61
N ASP A 286 -21.63 4.85 14.22
CA ASP A 286 -21.96 5.09 12.82
C ASP A 286 -21.26 6.39 12.39
N PHE A 287 -20.34 6.33 11.45
CA PHE A 287 -19.58 7.51 11.04
C PHE A 287 -20.45 8.55 10.33
N THR A 288 -21.56 8.14 9.69
CA THR A 288 -22.52 9.07 9.05
C THR A 288 -23.23 9.95 10.09
N ASN A 289 -23.20 9.52 11.35
CA ASN A 289 -23.71 10.27 12.50
C ASN A 289 -22.65 10.27 13.61
N ASN A 290 -21.49 10.84 13.31
CA ASN A 290 -20.32 10.78 14.18
C ASN A 290 -20.39 11.70 15.40
N ALA A 291 -19.73 11.27 16.48
CA ALA A 291 -19.67 12.01 17.74
C ALA A 291 -18.38 12.84 17.89
N PHE A 292 -17.59 13.02 16.85
CA PHE A 292 -16.36 13.80 16.90
C PHE A 292 -16.66 15.31 17.02
N ARG A 293 -15.82 16.00 17.76
CA ARG A 293 -15.88 17.46 17.81
C ARG A 293 -15.57 18.04 16.43
N SER A 294 -16.23 19.13 16.05
CA SER A 294 -16.10 19.74 14.72
C SER A 294 -14.65 20.15 14.35
N ASN A 295 -13.83 20.49 15.35
CA ASN A 295 -12.43 20.88 15.16
C ASN A 295 -11.43 19.71 15.14
N LEU A 296 -11.89 18.45 15.29
CA LEU A 296 -11.00 17.30 15.18
C LEU A 296 -10.66 17.07 13.71
N LYS A 297 -9.35 17.04 13.41
CA LYS A 297 -8.81 16.74 12.09
C LYS A 297 -7.94 15.47 12.12
N PHE A 298 -7.85 14.82 10.97
CA PHE A 298 -7.03 13.62 10.76
C PHE A 298 -5.93 13.92 9.74
N GLY A 299 -4.76 13.33 9.93
CA GLY A 299 -3.67 13.41 8.96
C GLY A 299 -3.92 12.52 7.74
N SER A 300 -4.68 11.42 7.90
CA SER A 300 -5.16 10.59 6.80
C SER A 300 -6.37 9.76 7.24
N ILE A 301 -7.25 9.44 6.28
CA ILE A 301 -8.36 8.49 6.46
C ILE A 301 -8.09 7.31 5.52
N LEU A 302 -8.00 6.08 6.09
CA LEU A 302 -7.70 4.86 5.38
C LEU A 302 -8.77 3.82 5.68
N CYS A 303 -9.43 3.27 4.66
CA CYS A 303 -10.51 2.32 4.92
C CYS A 303 -10.83 1.37 3.76
N ASP A 304 -11.54 0.31 4.12
CA ASP A 304 -12.17 -0.66 3.21
C ASP A 304 -13.67 -0.73 3.57
N PRO A 305 -14.53 0.10 2.94
CA PRO A 305 -15.96 0.15 3.22
C PRO A 305 -16.63 -1.21 3.01
N PRO A 306 -17.78 -1.49 3.67
CA PRO A 306 -18.52 -2.74 3.46
C PRO A 306 -19.13 -2.79 2.05
N TYR A 307 -18.83 -3.83 1.25
CA TYR A 307 -19.30 -3.98 -0.14
C TYR A 307 -20.71 -4.55 -0.29
N GLY A 308 -21.38 -4.86 0.81
CA GLY A 308 -22.72 -5.46 0.78
C GLY A 308 -22.76 -6.97 0.47
N VAL A 309 -21.62 -7.62 0.15
CA VAL A 309 -21.57 -9.03 -0.25
C VAL A 309 -21.46 -9.95 0.97
N ARG A 310 -20.48 -9.73 1.85
CA ARG A 310 -20.27 -10.53 3.06
C ARG A 310 -20.95 -9.90 4.27
N GLU A 311 -20.90 -8.59 4.35
CA GLU A 311 -21.57 -7.76 5.35
C GLU A 311 -22.44 -6.76 4.62
N GLY A 312 -23.73 -6.66 5.02
CA GLY A 312 -24.64 -5.67 4.45
C GLY A 312 -24.22 -4.25 4.86
N VAL A 313 -24.28 -3.30 3.96
CA VAL A 313 -24.10 -1.88 4.25
C VAL A 313 -25.24 -1.44 5.18
N LYS A 314 -24.92 -0.84 6.31
CA LYS A 314 -25.87 -0.46 7.38
C LYS A 314 -25.49 0.85 8.01
N VAL A 315 -26.53 1.59 8.43
CA VAL A 315 -26.42 2.77 9.30
C VAL A 315 -27.32 2.60 10.52
N CYS A 316 -27.10 3.40 11.54
CA CYS A 316 -28.00 3.44 12.71
C CYS A 316 -29.37 3.96 12.32
N GLY A 317 -30.42 3.38 12.89
CA GLY A 317 -31.80 3.78 12.64
C GLY A 317 -32.74 2.61 12.37
N SER A 318 -33.99 2.92 12.03
CA SER A 318 -35.02 1.93 11.72
C SER A 318 -35.92 2.44 10.60
N ASN A 319 -36.30 1.57 9.69
CA ASN A 319 -37.32 1.85 8.68
C ASN A 319 -38.76 1.70 9.23
N ASP A 320 -38.91 1.26 10.48
CA ASP A 320 -40.23 1.14 11.13
C ASP A 320 -40.59 2.47 11.79
N PRO A 321 -41.61 3.21 11.27
CA PRO A 321 -42.02 4.49 11.82
C PRO A 321 -42.38 4.43 13.33
N ARG A 322 -42.82 3.26 13.83
CA ARG A 322 -43.14 3.07 15.26
C ARG A 322 -41.89 3.07 16.15
N LYS A 323 -40.68 3.02 15.54
CA LYS A 323 -39.40 3.06 16.24
C LYS A 323 -38.71 4.42 16.11
N GLU A 324 -39.27 5.34 15.38
CA GLU A 324 -38.84 6.73 15.32
C GLU A 324 -38.98 7.37 16.70
N GLY A 325 -37.98 8.07 17.20
CA GLY A 325 -37.97 8.64 18.55
C GLY A 325 -37.59 7.67 19.67
N ARG A 326 -37.10 6.46 19.37
CA ARG A 326 -36.60 5.47 20.36
C ARG A 326 -35.33 5.87 21.10
N GLU A 327 -34.70 6.98 20.77
CA GLU A 327 -33.65 7.59 21.58
C GLU A 327 -34.18 7.91 23.03
N LYS A 328 -35.50 8.03 23.22
CA LYS A 328 -36.16 8.25 24.52
C LYS A 328 -36.62 6.97 25.20
N VAL A 329 -36.31 5.79 24.68
CA VAL A 329 -36.70 4.53 25.34
C VAL A 329 -36.00 4.41 26.68
N VAL A 330 -36.81 4.16 27.72
CA VAL A 330 -36.32 3.91 29.08
C VAL A 330 -36.35 2.39 29.32
N ILE A 331 -35.26 1.83 29.77
CA ILE A 331 -35.12 0.42 30.15
C ILE A 331 -34.61 0.40 31.58
N ASP A 332 -35.36 -0.23 32.49
CA ASP A 332 -35.05 -0.28 33.93
C ASP A 332 -34.80 1.11 34.56
N GLY A 333 -35.58 2.11 34.17
CA GLY A 333 -35.48 3.48 34.71
C GLY A 333 -34.33 4.31 34.12
N GLN A 334 -33.56 3.78 33.21
CA GLN A 334 -32.45 4.48 32.51
C GLN A 334 -32.74 4.63 31.02
N LEU A 335 -32.39 5.77 30.45
CA LEU A 335 -32.44 5.93 28.99
C LEU A 335 -31.57 4.85 28.30
N ALA A 336 -32.16 4.17 27.33
CA ALA A 336 -31.52 3.00 26.68
C ALA A 336 -30.12 3.30 26.12
N PHE A 337 -29.93 4.46 25.50
CA PHE A 337 -28.64 4.85 24.94
C PHE A 337 -27.53 5.12 25.98
N LEU A 338 -27.88 5.29 27.26
CA LEU A 338 -26.92 5.42 28.35
C LEU A 338 -26.45 4.07 28.90
N ARG A 339 -27.08 2.99 28.50
CA ARG A 339 -26.71 1.64 28.96
C ARG A 339 -25.53 1.10 28.18
N ARG A 340 -24.60 0.47 28.88
CA ARG A 340 -23.42 -0.18 28.25
C ARG A 340 -23.74 -1.37 27.36
N ASP A 341 -24.91 -2.00 27.54
CA ASP A 341 -25.40 -3.15 26.80
C ASP A 341 -26.39 -2.77 25.69
N TYR A 342 -26.64 -1.48 25.47
CA TYR A 342 -27.52 -1.02 24.41
C TYR A 342 -26.89 -1.16 23.04
N ILE A 343 -27.57 -1.85 22.14
CA ILE A 343 -27.21 -1.97 20.73
C ILE A 343 -28.28 -1.20 19.93
N PRO A 344 -27.93 -0.09 19.28
CA PRO A 344 -28.91 0.68 18.51
C PRO A 344 -29.41 -0.16 17.31
N PRO A 345 -30.68 0.03 16.90
CA PRO A 345 -31.19 -0.61 15.70
C PRO A 345 -30.39 -0.13 14.49
N LYS A 346 -30.26 -1.00 13.49
CA LYS A 346 -29.55 -0.72 12.24
C LYS A 346 -30.51 -0.95 11.06
N LYS A 347 -30.42 -0.10 10.04
CA LYS A 347 -31.18 -0.23 8.80
C LYS A 347 -30.20 -0.45 7.64
N ALA A 348 -30.69 -1.10 6.55
CA ALA A 348 -29.93 -1.22 5.32
C ALA A 348 -29.65 0.16 4.73
N TYR A 349 -28.48 0.31 4.12
CA TYR A 349 -28.04 1.54 3.49
C TYR A 349 -27.46 1.24 2.10
N SER A 350 -27.38 2.24 1.24
CA SER A 350 -26.76 2.14 -0.08
C SER A 350 -25.25 2.31 0.03
N LEU A 351 -24.49 1.54 -0.76
CA LEU A 351 -23.04 1.74 -0.89
C LEU A 351 -22.73 3.12 -1.48
N ASP A 352 -23.50 3.56 -2.49
CA ASP A 352 -23.30 4.86 -3.13
C ASP A 352 -23.44 6.01 -2.16
N LEU A 353 -24.53 6.03 -1.37
CA LEU A 353 -24.75 7.02 -0.33
C LEU A 353 -23.64 6.97 0.73
N LEU A 354 -23.18 5.76 1.09
CA LEU A 354 -22.07 5.60 2.05
C LEU A 354 -20.78 6.23 1.55
N LEU A 355 -20.50 6.13 0.25
CA LEU A 355 -19.31 6.73 -0.36
C LEU A 355 -19.42 8.26 -0.44
N ASP A 356 -20.61 8.79 -0.71
CA ASP A 356 -20.86 10.25 -0.64
C ASP A 356 -20.68 10.78 0.77
N ASP A 357 -21.25 10.10 1.75
CA ASP A 357 -21.06 10.44 3.18
C ASP A 357 -19.59 10.37 3.58
N LEU A 358 -18.84 9.40 3.05
CA LEU A 358 -17.39 9.26 3.31
C LEU A 358 -16.60 10.44 2.77
N LEU A 359 -16.86 10.86 1.53
CA LEU A 359 -16.23 12.03 0.94
C LEU A 359 -16.58 13.31 1.70
N HIS A 360 -17.85 13.49 2.03
CA HIS A 360 -18.31 14.64 2.81
C HIS A 360 -17.67 14.66 4.21
N PHE A 361 -17.68 13.54 4.93
CA PHE A 361 -16.99 13.40 6.21
C PHE A 361 -15.52 13.74 6.10
N ALA A 362 -14.83 13.20 5.09
CA ALA A 362 -13.41 13.45 4.88
C ALA A 362 -13.13 14.93 4.55
N SER A 363 -14.02 15.60 3.79
CA SER A 363 -13.88 17.02 3.49
C SER A 363 -13.90 17.89 4.74
N GLU A 364 -14.75 17.54 5.71
CA GLU A 364 -14.81 18.22 6.99
C GLU A 364 -13.65 17.88 7.93
N ARG A 365 -13.02 16.69 7.79
CA ARG A 365 -12.11 16.10 8.79
C ARG A 365 -10.66 16.01 8.37
N LEU A 366 -10.33 16.26 7.11
CA LEU A 366 -8.96 16.32 6.63
C LEU A 366 -8.49 17.77 6.52
N ASP A 367 -7.23 17.98 6.81
CA ASP A 367 -6.56 19.23 6.48
C ASP A 367 -6.17 19.25 4.99
N VAL A 368 -5.98 20.46 4.43
CA VAL A 368 -5.49 20.64 3.07
C VAL A 368 -4.14 19.94 2.91
N GLY A 369 -3.98 19.16 1.84
CA GLY A 369 -2.80 18.34 1.59
C GLY A 369 -2.86 16.94 2.20
N SER A 370 -3.86 16.64 3.05
CA SER A 370 -4.10 15.30 3.58
C SER A 370 -4.85 14.42 2.59
N ARG A 371 -4.79 13.10 2.79
CA ARG A 371 -5.35 12.13 1.84
C ARG A 371 -6.45 11.25 2.45
N LEU A 372 -7.48 11.01 1.65
CA LEU A 372 -8.47 9.94 1.85
C LEU A 372 -8.10 8.79 0.92
N CYS A 373 -7.92 7.59 1.47
CA CYS A 373 -7.66 6.37 0.70
C CYS A 373 -8.71 5.32 1.05
N PHE A 374 -9.49 4.88 0.09
CA PHE A 374 -10.43 3.80 0.31
C PHE A 374 -10.53 2.84 -0.86
N TRP A 375 -10.89 1.60 -0.53
CA TRP A 375 -11.08 0.53 -1.50
C TRP A 375 -12.54 0.44 -1.92
N MET A 376 -12.78 0.38 -3.23
CA MET A 376 -14.14 0.32 -3.81
C MET A 376 -14.24 -0.90 -4.74
N PRO A 377 -15.29 -1.74 -4.61
CA PRO A 377 -15.55 -2.82 -5.54
C PRO A 377 -16.24 -2.32 -6.79
N VAL A 378 -15.89 -2.88 -7.94
CA VAL A 378 -16.51 -2.58 -9.23
C VAL A 378 -16.72 -3.87 -10.03
N ALA A 379 -17.87 -4.01 -10.68
CA ALA A 379 -18.08 -5.11 -11.63
C ALA A 379 -17.38 -4.77 -12.96
N ASN A 380 -16.63 -5.74 -13.52
CA ASN A 380 -15.78 -5.49 -14.70
C ASN A 380 -16.56 -5.20 -16.01
N ASP A 381 -17.89 -5.19 -15.99
CA ASP A 381 -18.77 -4.87 -17.13
C ASP A 381 -19.43 -3.48 -17.02
N GLU A 382 -18.96 -2.63 -16.11
CA GLU A 382 -19.52 -1.31 -15.85
C GLU A 382 -18.69 -0.18 -16.49
N ASP A 383 -19.35 0.95 -16.78
CA ASP A 383 -18.65 2.18 -17.19
C ASP A 383 -18.07 2.87 -15.96
N ILE A 384 -16.81 2.60 -15.71
CA ILE A 384 -16.12 2.89 -14.47
C ILE A 384 -15.96 4.39 -14.18
N PRO A 385 -15.61 5.26 -15.15
CA PRO A 385 -15.47 6.69 -14.88
C PRO A 385 -16.71 7.33 -14.29
N THR A 386 -17.91 6.84 -14.66
CA THR A 386 -19.19 7.38 -14.17
C THR A 386 -19.55 6.88 -12.76
N MET A 387 -18.81 5.89 -12.24
CA MET A 387 -19.09 5.24 -10.95
C MET A 387 -18.23 5.77 -9.81
N ILE A 388 -17.12 6.43 -10.11
CA ILE A 388 -16.20 6.94 -9.10
C ILE A 388 -16.79 8.18 -8.45
N PRO A 389 -17.03 8.18 -7.12
CA PRO A 389 -17.56 9.33 -6.42
C PRO A 389 -16.59 10.51 -6.48
N GLN A 390 -17.10 11.73 -6.60
CA GLN A 390 -16.28 12.95 -6.62
C GLN A 390 -16.89 14.00 -5.70
N HIS A 391 -16.03 14.84 -5.14
CA HIS A 391 -16.40 15.94 -4.26
C HIS A 391 -15.56 17.16 -4.58
N GLU A 392 -16.16 18.34 -4.57
CA GLU A 392 -15.53 19.61 -4.96
C GLU A 392 -14.23 19.94 -4.23
N ASP A 393 -14.05 19.44 -3.02
CA ASP A 393 -12.86 19.65 -2.20
C ASP A 393 -11.71 18.68 -2.48
N PHE A 394 -11.93 17.67 -3.31
CA PHE A 394 -10.97 16.59 -3.54
C PHE A 394 -10.53 16.46 -4.98
N GLU A 395 -9.24 16.22 -5.16
CA GLU A 395 -8.70 15.72 -6.41
C GLU A 395 -8.42 14.22 -6.29
N LEU A 396 -8.98 13.42 -7.20
CA LEU A 396 -8.62 12.00 -7.34
C LEU A 396 -7.23 11.93 -8.00
N ILE A 397 -6.20 11.61 -7.19
CA ILE A 397 -4.80 11.59 -7.67
C ILE A 397 -4.35 10.19 -8.11
N TYR A 398 -4.98 9.13 -7.59
CA TYR A 398 -4.71 7.75 -8.02
C TYR A 398 -5.99 6.92 -8.02
N GLU A 399 -6.12 6.12 -9.07
CA GLU A 399 -7.06 5.01 -9.21
C GLU A 399 -6.26 3.75 -9.56
N LEU A 400 -6.14 2.83 -8.61
CA LEU A 400 -5.32 1.63 -8.73
C LEU A 400 -6.18 0.38 -8.68
N VAL A 401 -6.06 -0.46 -9.71
CA VAL A 401 -6.97 -1.58 -9.95
C VAL A 401 -6.35 -2.90 -9.52
N GLN A 402 -7.03 -3.63 -8.64
CA GLN A 402 -6.76 -5.02 -8.33
C GLN A 402 -7.84 -5.91 -8.96
N ASP A 403 -7.50 -6.60 -10.03
CA ASP A 403 -8.43 -7.45 -10.76
C ASP A 403 -8.67 -8.81 -10.09
N PHE A 404 -9.95 -9.21 -10.06
CA PHE A 404 -10.40 -10.55 -9.71
C PHE A 404 -11.33 -11.02 -10.82
N HIS A 405 -10.89 -11.81 -11.69
CA HIS A 405 -11.59 -12.41 -12.84
C HIS A 405 -12.98 -11.82 -13.26
N LYS A 406 -13.92 -11.59 -12.33
CA LYS A 406 -15.29 -11.12 -12.59
C LYS A 406 -15.60 -9.73 -12.05
N TRP A 407 -14.80 -9.24 -11.16
CA TRP A 407 -14.90 -7.95 -10.53
C TRP A 407 -13.51 -7.45 -10.21
N SER A 408 -13.37 -6.18 -9.95
CA SER A 408 -12.14 -5.56 -9.50
C SER A 408 -12.36 -4.83 -8.19
N ARG A 409 -11.28 -4.61 -7.48
CA ARG A 409 -11.24 -3.71 -6.35
C ARG A 409 -10.29 -2.57 -6.70
N ARG A 410 -10.74 -1.35 -6.46
CA ARG A 410 -10.00 -0.15 -6.78
C ARG A 410 -9.60 0.57 -5.52
N LEU A 411 -8.32 0.89 -5.40
CA LEU A 411 -7.88 1.87 -4.42
C LEU A 411 -8.03 3.25 -5.04
N LEU A 412 -8.89 4.07 -4.45
CA LEU A 412 -9.08 5.47 -4.79
C LEU A 412 -8.32 6.32 -3.77
N VAL A 413 -7.47 7.21 -4.25
CA VAL A 413 -6.67 8.11 -3.42
C VAL A 413 -7.02 9.54 -3.77
N TYR A 414 -7.64 10.23 -2.82
CA TYR A 414 -8.08 11.61 -2.95
C TYR A 414 -7.18 12.52 -2.12
N LEU A 415 -6.78 13.62 -2.73
CA LEU A 415 -6.03 14.70 -2.08
C LEU A 415 -6.98 15.84 -1.73
N LYS A 416 -7.06 16.20 -0.44
CA LYS A 416 -7.82 17.37 -0.01
C LYS A 416 -7.14 18.63 -0.52
N ARG A 417 -7.87 19.40 -1.32
CA ARG A 417 -7.43 20.67 -1.91
C ARG A 417 -7.87 21.86 -1.07
N GLY A 418 -7.21 22.99 -1.29
CA GLY A 418 -7.60 24.28 -0.72
C GLY A 418 -8.68 24.99 -1.54
N ASP A 419 -9.09 26.16 -1.07
CA ASP A 419 -10.20 26.96 -1.63
C ASP A 419 -10.00 27.38 -3.09
N ASP A 420 -8.76 27.38 -3.58
CA ASP A 420 -8.43 27.69 -4.99
C ASP A 420 -8.79 26.56 -5.96
N TYR A 421 -9.00 25.35 -5.47
CA TYR A 421 -9.37 24.19 -6.27
C TYR A 421 -10.87 24.21 -6.53
N LYS A 422 -11.23 23.96 -7.79
CA LYS A 422 -12.63 23.81 -8.21
C LYS A 422 -12.81 22.39 -8.76
N GLY A 423 -13.07 21.47 -7.87
CA GLY A 423 -13.46 20.12 -8.22
C GLY A 423 -14.90 20.05 -8.72
N ILE A 424 -15.28 18.87 -9.19
CA ILE A 424 -16.66 18.55 -9.52
C ILE A 424 -17.23 17.66 -8.43
N THR A 425 -18.54 17.73 -8.23
CA THR A 425 -19.27 16.80 -7.36
C THR A 425 -20.02 15.81 -8.23
N LEU A 426 -19.84 14.52 -7.97
CA LEU A 426 -20.56 13.42 -8.61
C LEU A 426 -21.11 12.53 -7.50
N THR A 427 -22.40 12.74 -7.18
CA THR A 427 -23.09 12.06 -6.09
C THR A 427 -23.71 10.74 -6.54
N SER A 428 -24.29 10.02 -5.60
CA SER A 428 -25.04 8.79 -5.85
C SER A 428 -26.25 8.97 -6.79
N GLU A 429 -26.78 10.18 -6.89
CA GLU A 429 -27.88 10.52 -7.83
C GLU A 429 -27.36 10.59 -9.28
N ASP A 430 -26.07 10.92 -9.46
CA ASP A 430 -25.42 11.07 -10.76
C ASP A 430 -24.75 9.79 -11.24
N ARG A 431 -24.50 8.83 -10.32
CA ARG A 431 -23.80 7.57 -10.60
C ARG A 431 -24.78 6.43 -10.83
N GLU A 432 -24.62 5.72 -11.93
CA GLU A 432 -25.38 4.51 -12.21
C GLU A 432 -24.58 3.25 -11.82
N GLY A 433 -25.22 2.30 -11.15
CA GLY A 433 -24.74 0.90 -11.11
C GLY A 433 -24.06 0.42 -9.84
N VAL A 434 -23.42 1.26 -9.00
CA VAL A 434 -22.71 0.82 -7.76
C VAL A 434 -23.66 0.13 -6.79
N ASN A 435 -24.90 0.57 -6.68
CA ASN A 435 -25.95 -0.06 -5.88
C ASN A 435 -26.23 -1.52 -6.22
N ASN A 436 -25.92 -1.92 -7.46
CA ASN A 436 -26.20 -3.25 -7.98
C ASN A 436 -25.00 -4.21 -7.87
N PHE A 437 -23.84 -3.79 -7.29
CA PHE A 437 -22.65 -4.64 -7.18
C PHE A 437 -22.97 -5.98 -6.50
N ARG A 438 -23.69 -5.97 -5.39
CA ARG A 438 -24.12 -7.19 -4.69
C ARG A 438 -24.96 -8.10 -5.58
N ASP A 439 -25.97 -7.56 -6.25
CA ASP A 439 -26.89 -8.34 -7.07
C ASP A 439 -26.16 -8.89 -8.30
N ARG A 440 -25.30 -8.12 -8.94
CA ARG A 440 -24.44 -8.57 -10.05
C ARG A 440 -23.45 -9.63 -9.60
N TYR A 441 -22.83 -9.47 -8.43
CA TYR A 441 -21.93 -10.45 -7.86
C TYR A 441 -22.62 -11.81 -7.70
N PHE A 442 -23.82 -11.85 -7.12
CA PHE A 442 -24.56 -13.10 -6.90
C PHE A 442 -25.22 -13.65 -8.16
N HIS A 443 -25.76 -12.82 -9.06
CA HIS A 443 -26.35 -13.28 -10.32
C HIS A 443 -25.34 -13.99 -11.23
N LYS A 444 -24.12 -13.51 -11.31
CA LYS A 444 -23.06 -14.17 -12.11
C LYS A 444 -22.68 -15.53 -11.51
N PHE A 445 -22.66 -15.66 -10.20
CA PHE A 445 -22.39 -16.95 -9.54
C PHE A 445 -23.53 -17.97 -9.72
N SER A 446 -24.78 -17.55 -9.69
CA SER A 446 -25.93 -18.45 -9.88
C SER A 446 -26.00 -19.01 -11.30
N LYS A 447 -25.72 -18.23 -12.33
CA LYS A 447 -25.70 -18.70 -13.73
C LYS A 447 -24.56 -19.70 -14.00
N LEU A 448 -23.41 -19.57 -13.35
CA LEU A 448 -22.29 -20.52 -13.50
C LEU A 448 -22.53 -21.83 -12.79
N SER A 449 -23.11 -21.82 -11.59
CA SER A 449 -23.49 -23.05 -10.89
C SER A 449 -24.56 -23.84 -11.67
N MET A 450 -25.41 -23.18 -12.45
CA MET A 450 -26.36 -23.84 -13.34
C MET A 450 -25.72 -24.34 -14.65
N ALA A 451 -24.70 -23.66 -15.18
CA ALA A 451 -23.96 -24.12 -16.35
C ALA A 451 -23.06 -25.31 -16.04
N ASP A 452 -22.39 -25.30 -14.90
CA ASP A 452 -21.56 -26.43 -14.43
C ASP A 452 -22.41 -27.65 -14.10
N LYS A 453 -23.61 -27.49 -13.53
CA LYS A 453 -24.59 -28.58 -13.33
C LYS A 453 -25.17 -29.12 -14.63
N LYS A 454 -25.32 -28.30 -15.68
CA LYS A 454 -25.74 -28.78 -17.01
C LYS A 454 -24.64 -29.57 -17.71
N ASN A 455 -23.37 -29.15 -17.58
CA ASN A 455 -22.25 -29.90 -18.17
C ASN A 455 -21.93 -31.20 -17.45
N SER A 456 -22.14 -31.28 -16.13
CA SER A 456 -21.97 -32.53 -15.38
C SER A 456 -23.09 -33.56 -15.66
N ASN A 457 -24.30 -33.10 -16.03
CA ASN A 457 -25.40 -34.00 -16.41
C ASN A 457 -25.38 -34.42 -17.89
N SER A 458 -24.60 -33.77 -18.76
CA SER A 458 -24.44 -34.18 -20.16
C SER A 458 -23.31 -35.18 -20.37
N SER A 459 -22.46 -35.45 -19.36
CA SER A 459 -21.38 -36.46 -19.44
C SER A 459 -21.73 -37.82 -18.82
N SER A 460 -22.94 -37.99 -18.27
CA SER A 460 -23.40 -39.27 -17.68
C SER A 460 -24.41 -40.03 -18.53
N GLY A 461 -24.54 -39.74 -19.80
CA GLY A 461 -25.49 -40.37 -20.70
C GLY A 461 -24.88 -40.90 -22.01
N SER A 462 -23.85 -41.76 -21.91
CA SER A 462 -23.46 -42.67 -23.00
C SER A 462 -22.45 -43.70 -22.51
N VAL A 463 -22.94 -44.82 -22.01
CA VAL A 463 -22.37 -46.15 -22.18
C VAL A 463 -23.54 -47.09 -22.38
#